data_aa627f249d75d78f44afb141ddd0cf7d
#
_entry.id   aa627f249d75d78f44afb141ddd0cf7d
#
_cell.length_a   1.000
_cell.length_b   1.000
_cell.length_c   1.000
_cell.angle_alpha   90.00
_cell.angle_beta   90.00
_cell.angle_gamma   90.00
#
_symmetry.space_group_name_H-M   'P 1'
#
loop_
_entity.id
_entity.type
_entity.pdbx_description
1 polymer ?
#
loop_
_entity_poly.entity_id
_entity_poly.type
_entity_poly.pdbx_seq_one_letter_code
_entity_poly.pdbx_strand_id
1 'polypeptide(L)'
;MTNYLLRCILGKDALGGLHANQHIPQVIGALEIFLVSGEKRYLIIARRFWEYVTTGHIYAPGGMGEREMFRDRGVIGGFLTANTQETCASYNMLKLTRTLWRLDPDARYMDYYERTMLNHILASQDQEETGESTYFLPLAPGSRKEYEWENSCCHGTGMESQFKYGETIYFHDGKGKVYVNLYLPSVLDDSRNHINIIQKADENEPGRIRIFAKGNIDILALRKPGWCEGGYRILVNGESHEGRANDRGYINLELSFSEGTELEIEFPFRLRYLKTPDMPRLRAVPLHLRRIAGASQYMPCAVPMLFHNPEHPAPGGR
;
A
#
# COMPACT_ATOMS: atom_id res chain seq x y z
N MET A 1 -1.38 27.68 -13.08
CA MET A 1 -0.76 26.40 -12.62
C MET A 1 0.14 26.74 -11.44
N THR A 2 -0.05 26.08 -10.30
CA THR A 2 0.77 26.32 -9.12
C THR A 2 2.23 25.94 -9.38
N ASN A 3 3.17 26.64 -8.74
CA ASN A 3 4.61 26.48 -9.02
C ASN A 3 5.12 25.04 -8.88
N TYR A 4 4.61 24.26 -7.93
CA TYR A 4 5.04 22.86 -7.72
C TYR A 4 4.57 21.91 -8.84
N LEU A 5 3.39 22.12 -9.44
CA LEU A 5 2.93 21.33 -10.59
C LEU A 5 3.82 21.54 -11.81
N LEU A 6 4.23 22.80 -12.05
CA LEU A 6 5.19 23.11 -13.10
C LEU A 6 6.55 22.45 -12.82
N ARG A 7 7.00 22.44 -11.56
CA ARG A 7 8.24 21.76 -11.18
C ARG A 7 8.15 20.25 -11.38
N CYS A 8 6.99 19.64 -11.13
CA CYS A 8 6.76 18.24 -11.50
C CYS A 8 6.95 18.00 -13.01
N ILE A 9 6.42 18.87 -13.87
CA ILE A 9 6.64 18.78 -15.34
C ILE A 9 8.13 18.87 -15.67
N LEU A 10 8.87 19.72 -14.95
CA LEU A 10 10.31 19.92 -15.16
C LEU A 10 11.20 18.83 -14.49
N GLY A 11 10.60 17.83 -13.85
CA GLY A 11 11.35 16.76 -13.18
C GLY A 11 12.01 17.19 -11.87
N LYS A 12 11.47 18.21 -11.19
CA LYS A 12 12.02 18.73 -9.93
C LYS A 12 11.08 18.45 -8.78
N ASP A 13 11.59 17.75 -7.75
CA ASP A 13 10.91 17.61 -6.48
C ASP A 13 10.94 18.97 -5.73
N ALA A 14 9.78 19.45 -5.35
CA ALA A 14 9.61 20.71 -4.64
C ALA A 14 8.43 20.60 -3.64
N LEU A 15 8.31 19.44 -3.01
CA LEU A 15 7.21 19.14 -2.07
C LEU A 15 7.52 19.64 -0.66
N GLY A 16 8.77 19.77 -0.27
CA GLY A 16 9.17 20.27 1.05
C GLY A 16 8.45 21.55 1.44
N GLY A 17 7.85 21.59 2.63
CA GLY A 17 7.07 22.71 3.14
C GLY A 17 5.66 22.86 2.57
N LEU A 18 5.20 21.96 1.69
CA LEU A 18 3.83 21.97 1.20
C LEU A 18 2.92 21.09 2.10
N HIS A 19 1.68 21.50 2.28
CA HIS A 19 0.67 20.72 2.98
C HIS A 19 0.30 19.48 2.15
N ALA A 20 0.57 18.28 2.67
CA ALA A 20 0.44 17.04 1.91
C ALA A 20 -1.00 16.83 1.40
N ASN A 21 -1.97 16.81 2.31
CA ASN A 21 -3.36 16.53 1.96
C ASN A 21 -4.02 17.61 1.09
N GLN A 22 -3.54 18.87 1.16
CA GLN A 22 -4.04 19.93 0.28
C GLN A 22 -3.55 19.76 -1.17
N HIS A 23 -2.34 19.21 -1.38
CA HIS A 23 -1.73 19.12 -2.70
C HIS A 23 -2.02 17.81 -3.43
N ILE A 24 -2.20 16.71 -2.70
CA ILE A 24 -2.54 15.41 -3.32
C ILE A 24 -3.85 15.47 -4.11
N PRO A 25 -4.96 16.03 -3.60
CA PRO A 25 -6.20 16.16 -4.36
C PRO A 25 -6.06 17.01 -5.63
N GLN A 26 -5.19 18.02 -5.64
CA GLN A 26 -4.90 18.81 -6.85
C GLN A 26 -4.24 17.95 -7.93
N VAL A 27 -3.39 17.00 -7.54
CA VAL A 27 -2.75 16.06 -8.47
C VAL A 27 -3.75 15.02 -8.96
N ILE A 28 -4.67 14.58 -8.11
CA ILE A 28 -5.81 13.73 -8.54
C ILE A 28 -6.63 14.49 -9.58
N GLY A 29 -6.97 15.76 -9.32
CA GLY A 29 -7.66 16.61 -10.29
C GLY A 29 -6.90 16.75 -11.62
N ALA A 30 -5.57 16.90 -11.58
CA ALA A 30 -4.76 16.90 -12.79
C ALA A 30 -4.87 15.56 -13.54
N LEU A 31 -4.85 14.42 -12.84
CA LEU A 31 -5.00 13.11 -13.47
C LEU A 31 -6.39 12.95 -14.11
N GLU A 32 -7.45 13.45 -13.47
CA GLU A 32 -8.80 13.47 -14.05
C GLU A 32 -8.86 14.32 -15.32
N ILE A 33 -8.18 15.48 -15.35
CA ILE A 33 -8.05 16.28 -16.58
C ILE A 33 -7.39 15.46 -17.69
N PHE A 34 -6.35 14.70 -17.39
CA PHE A 34 -5.74 13.80 -18.39
C PHE A 34 -6.73 12.76 -18.90
N LEU A 35 -7.52 12.13 -18.02
CA LEU A 35 -8.49 11.10 -18.42
C LEU A 35 -9.54 11.63 -19.39
N VAL A 36 -9.92 12.91 -19.26
CA VAL A 36 -10.92 13.55 -20.13
C VAL A 36 -10.30 14.15 -21.39
N SER A 37 -9.13 14.81 -21.27
CA SER A 37 -8.53 15.60 -22.35
C SER A 37 -7.46 14.86 -23.18
N GLY A 38 -6.85 13.81 -22.61
CA GLY A 38 -5.70 13.15 -23.21
C GLY A 38 -4.39 13.93 -23.12
N GLU A 39 -4.38 15.13 -22.47
CA GLU A 39 -3.19 15.98 -22.40
C GLU A 39 -2.09 15.38 -21.50
N LYS A 40 -1.06 14.83 -22.11
CA LYS A 40 0.03 14.08 -21.46
C LYS A 40 0.74 14.82 -20.31
N ARG A 41 0.78 16.16 -20.33
CA ARG A 41 1.41 16.95 -19.25
C ARG A 41 0.80 16.64 -17.88
N TYR A 42 -0.50 16.40 -17.79
CA TYR A 42 -1.20 16.09 -16.54
C TYR A 42 -0.87 14.69 -16.03
N LEU A 43 -0.72 13.72 -16.92
CA LEU A 43 -0.23 12.38 -16.54
C LEU A 43 1.22 12.43 -16.02
N ILE A 44 2.08 13.25 -16.64
CA ILE A 44 3.46 13.45 -16.19
C ILE A 44 3.49 14.04 -14.77
N ILE A 45 2.62 15.02 -14.48
CA ILE A 45 2.47 15.58 -13.14
C ILE A 45 2.13 14.47 -12.13
N ALA A 46 1.09 13.70 -12.42
CA ALA A 46 0.59 12.67 -11.50
C ALA A 46 1.64 11.57 -11.23
N ARG A 47 2.28 11.06 -12.27
CA ARG A 47 3.33 10.04 -12.14
C ARG A 47 4.54 10.53 -11.37
N ARG A 48 5.06 11.71 -11.69
CA ARG A 48 6.23 12.26 -11.00
C ARG A 48 5.94 12.67 -9.56
N PHE A 49 4.78 13.25 -9.31
CA PHE A 49 4.36 13.54 -7.95
C PHE A 49 4.30 12.26 -7.11
N TRP A 50 3.63 11.22 -7.62
CA TRP A 50 3.55 9.92 -6.96
C TRP A 50 4.95 9.35 -6.67
N GLU A 51 5.84 9.40 -7.65
CA GLU A 51 7.22 8.92 -7.50
C GLU A 51 7.99 9.72 -6.46
N TYR A 52 7.89 11.06 -6.46
CA TYR A 52 8.56 11.90 -5.45
C TYR A 52 8.08 11.55 -4.06
N VAL A 53 6.76 11.46 -3.85
CA VAL A 53 6.19 11.11 -2.55
C VAL A 53 6.70 9.74 -2.11
N THR A 54 6.54 8.71 -2.93
CA THR A 54 6.81 7.33 -2.53
C THR A 54 8.28 6.98 -2.39
N THR A 55 9.17 7.75 -3.02
CA THR A 55 10.63 7.53 -2.96
C THR A 55 11.38 8.48 -2.03
N GLY A 56 10.74 9.56 -1.57
CA GLY A 56 11.46 10.58 -0.82
C GLY A 56 10.75 11.18 0.40
N HIS A 57 9.45 10.97 0.57
CA HIS A 57 8.66 11.66 1.59
C HIS A 57 7.81 10.77 2.48
N ILE A 58 7.89 9.43 2.31
CA ILE A 58 7.10 8.48 3.11
C ILE A 58 7.89 7.95 4.29
N TYR A 59 7.17 7.70 5.39
CA TYR A 59 7.63 6.90 6.50
C TYR A 59 7.51 5.40 6.21
N ALA A 60 8.10 4.57 7.08
CA ALA A 60 8.10 3.12 6.89
C ALA A 60 6.70 2.49 6.72
N PRO A 61 5.63 2.94 7.42
CA PRO A 61 4.27 2.45 7.20
C PRO A 61 3.66 2.85 5.85
N GLY A 62 4.23 3.84 5.16
CA GLY A 62 3.73 4.33 3.87
C GLY A 62 3.03 5.68 3.94
N GLY A 63 2.72 6.17 5.13
CA GLY A 63 2.19 7.51 5.32
C GLY A 63 3.26 8.60 5.14
N MET A 64 2.84 9.85 5.09
CA MET A 64 3.71 11.00 4.84
C MET A 64 3.31 12.21 5.68
N GLY A 65 4.21 13.17 5.71
CA GLY A 65 4.01 14.45 6.38
C GLY A 65 4.19 14.40 7.89
N GLU A 66 4.65 15.49 8.43
CA GLU A 66 4.66 15.76 9.87
C GLU A 66 3.95 17.09 10.09
N ARG A 67 2.95 17.12 11.01
CA ARG A 67 1.99 18.22 11.12
C ARG A 67 1.44 18.63 9.76
N GLU A 68 0.95 17.63 9.00
CA GLU A 68 0.35 17.77 7.67
C GLU A 68 1.32 18.22 6.55
N MET A 69 2.55 18.60 6.88
CA MET A 69 3.48 19.18 5.92
C MET A 69 4.50 18.15 5.41
N PHE A 70 4.73 18.11 4.11
CA PHE A 70 5.90 17.41 3.58
C PHE A 70 7.17 18.04 4.15
N ARG A 71 8.10 17.21 4.60
CA ARG A 71 9.47 17.64 4.88
C ARG A 71 10.31 17.56 3.60
N ASP A 72 11.51 18.08 3.63
CA ASP A 72 12.41 18.01 2.47
C ASP A 72 12.67 16.55 2.09
N ARG A 73 12.96 16.31 0.82
CA ARG A 73 13.21 14.96 0.31
C ARG A 73 14.27 14.22 1.13
N GLY A 74 13.92 13.03 1.61
CA GLY A 74 14.81 12.19 2.40
C GLY A 74 14.91 12.58 3.88
N VAL A 75 14.24 13.65 4.31
CA VAL A 75 14.21 14.04 5.73
C VAL A 75 13.07 13.31 6.43
N ILE A 76 13.39 12.19 7.05
CA ILE A 76 12.45 11.24 7.65
C ILE A 76 12.75 11.05 9.15
N GLY A 77 13.99 10.66 9.49
CA GLY A 77 14.38 10.29 10.85
C GLY A 77 14.32 11.45 11.83
N GLY A 78 14.60 12.68 11.37
CA GLY A 78 14.53 13.90 12.17
C GLY A 78 13.13 14.33 12.58
N PHE A 79 12.08 13.73 11.99
CA PHE A 79 10.68 14.11 12.20
C PHE A 79 9.78 12.92 12.59
N LEU A 80 10.30 12.01 13.40
CA LEU A 80 9.50 10.93 14.00
C LEU A 80 8.80 11.46 15.24
N THR A 81 7.70 12.16 15.05
CA THR A 81 6.94 12.84 16.13
C THR A 81 5.60 12.14 16.39
N ALA A 82 4.83 12.65 17.35
CA ALA A 82 3.47 12.20 17.60
C ALA A 82 2.50 12.61 16.45
N ASN A 83 2.85 13.64 15.67
CA ASN A 83 1.99 14.21 14.63
C ASN A 83 2.46 13.85 13.23
N THR A 84 2.82 12.59 13.01
CA THR A 84 3.23 12.05 11.70
C THR A 84 2.08 11.36 11.00
N GLN A 85 2.14 11.31 9.68
CA GLN A 85 1.26 10.48 8.86
C GLN A 85 -0.24 10.80 9.05
N GLU A 86 -0.68 11.95 8.54
CA GLU A 86 -2.12 12.26 8.44
C GLU A 86 -2.85 11.21 7.62
N THR A 87 -3.95 10.65 8.16
CA THR A 87 -4.70 9.58 7.49
C THR A 87 -5.37 10.03 6.21
N CYS A 88 -5.87 11.28 6.13
CA CYS A 88 -6.42 11.85 4.90
C CYS A 88 -5.40 11.90 3.75
N ALA A 89 -4.15 12.25 4.05
CA ALA A 89 -3.10 12.30 3.03
C ALA A 89 -2.85 10.91 2.41
N SER A 90 -2.79 9.88 3.25
CA SER A 90 -2.65 8.50 2.78
C SER A 90 -3.87 8.01 2.02
N TYR A 91 -5.08 8.29 2.49
CA TYR A 91 -6.32 7.99 1.78
C TYR A 91 -6.29 8.54 0.35
N ASN A 92 -5.93 9.82 0.18
CA ASN A 92 -5.84 10.45 -1.13
C ASN A 92 -4.70 9.88 -2.00
N MET A 93 -3.56 9.54 -1.39
CA MET A 93 -2.48 8.87 -2.13
C MET A 93 -2.89 7.47 -2.60
N LEU A 94 -3.71 6.73 -1.84
CA LEU A 94 -4.25 5.44 -2.30
C LEU A 94 -5.20 5.62 -3.48
N LYS A 95 -6.03 6.67 -3.50
CA LYS A 95 -6.87 7.02 -4.67
C LYS A 95 -6.02 7.30 -5.90
N LEU A 96 -4.99 8.15 -5.78
CA LEU A 96 -4.06 8.46 -6.86
C LEU A 96 -3.36 7.20 -7.36
N THR A 97 -2.85 6.37 -6.45
CA THR A 97 -2.14 5.13 -6.75
C THR A 97 -3.00 4.14 -7.55
N ARG A 98 -4.24 3.94 -7.11
CA ARG A 98 -5.20 3.06 -7.78
C ARG A 98 -5.50 3.54 -9.21
N THR A 99 -5.69 4.85 -9.41
CA THR A 99 -5.96 5.40 -10.73
C THR A 99 -4.73 5.29 -11.65
N LEU A 100 -3.53 5.53 -11.16
CA LEU A 100 -2.29 5.34 -11.93
C LEU A 100 -2.09 3.88 -12.32
N TRP A 101 -2.36 2.94 -11.41
CA TRP A 101 -2.30 1.52 -11.70
C TRP A 101 -3.29 1.11 -12.80
N ARG A 102 -4.52 1.62 -12.78
CA ARG A 102 -5.53 1.32 -13.82
C ARG A 102 -5.10 1.78 -15.21
N LEU A 103 -4.30 2.85 -15.29
CA LEU A 103 -3.76 3.35 -16.55
C LEU A 103 -2.55 2.56 -17.05
N ASP A 104 -1.74 2.05 -16.12
CA ASP A 104 -0.48 1.38 -16.43
C ASP A 104 -0.18 0.36 -15.31
N PRO A 105 -0.73 -0.88 -15.42
CA PRO A 105 -0.58 -1.89 -14.38
C PRO A 105 0.88 -2.25 -14.11
N ASP A 106 1.37 -1.84 -12.94
CA ASP A 106 2.71 -2.10 -12.47
C ASP A 106 2.63 -2.44 -10.96
N ALA A 107 3.28 -3.52 -10.54
CA ALA A 107 3.23 -4.04 -9.17
C ALA A 107 3.72 -3.03 -8.15
N ARG A 108 4.64 -2.11 -8.51
CA ARG A 108 5.15 -1.06 -7.61
C ARG A 108 4.04 -0.17 -7.02
N TYR A 109 2.98 0.10 -7.79
CA TYR A 109 1.82 0.84 -7.29
C TYR A 109 1.11 0.06 -6.19
N MET A 110 0.94 -1.24 -6.40
CA MET A 110 0.26 -2.10 -5.43
C MET A 110 1.12 -2.44 -4.22
N ASP A 111 2.44 -2.43 -4.35
CA ASP A 111 3.36 -2.54 -3.20
C ASP A 111 3.24 -1.33 -2.26
N TYR A 112 3.16 -0.12 -2.82
CA TYR A 112 2.86 1.07 -2.03
C TYR A 112 1.45 1.02 -1.43
N TYR A 113 0.46 0.63 -2.24
CA TYR A 113 -0.94 0.53 -1.81
C TYR A 113 -1.09 -0.44 -0.64
N GLU A 114 -0.60 -1.68 -0.77
CA GLU A 114 -0.65 -2.71 0.27
C GLU A 114 0.01 -2.22 1.57
N ARG A 115 1.23 -1.68 1.47
CA ARG A 115 1.97 -1.15 2.61
C ARG A 115 1.17 -0.09 3.36
N THR A 116 0.70 0.91 2.65
CA THR A 116 0.03 2.06 3.24
C THR A 116 -1.35 1.68 3.78
N MET A 117 -2.10 0.85 3.05
CA MET A 117 -3.40 0.39 3.48
C MET A 117 -3.31 -0.41 4.77
N LEU A 118 -2.37 -1.36 4.88
CA LEU A 118 -2.26 -2.23 6.04
C LEU A 118 -1.56 -1.55 7.23
N ASN A 119 -0.44 -0.86 6.97
CA ASN A 119 0.42 -0.36 8.05
C ASN A 119 0.11 1.08 8.47
N HIS A 120 -0.69 1.81 7.71
CA HIS A 120 -1.15 3.14 8.10
C HIS A 120 -2.67 3.19 8.24
N ILE A 121 -3.44 3.00 7.18
CA ILE A 121 -4.89 3.18 7.23
C ILE A 121 -5.55 2.19 8.21
N LEU A 122 -5.32 0.89 8.06
CA LEU A 122 -5.85 -0.10 8.97
C LEU A 122 -5.29 0.06 10.39
N ALA A 123 -4.00 0.37 10.50
CA ALA A 123 -3.36 0.61 11.79
C ALA A 123 -3.85 1.88 12.50
N SER A 124 -4.41 2.85 11.79
CA SER A 124 -4.98 4.06 12.38
C SER A 124 -6.33 3.82 13.07
N GLN A 125 -7.00 2.71 12.77
CA GLN A 125 -8.32 2.42 13.30
C GLN A 125 -8.25 1.79 14.70
N ASP A 126 -9.24 2.12 15.51
CA ASP A 126 -9.55 1.37 16.71
C ASP A 126 -10.26 0.06 16.30
N GLN A 127 -9.64 -1.06 16.63
CA GLN A 127 -10.14 -2.38 16.25
C GLN A 127 -10.85 -3.09 17.40
N GLU A 128 -10.87 -2.49 18.58
CA GLU A 128 -11.39 -3.15 19.78
C GLU A 128 -12.80 -2.66 20.15
N GLU A 129 -13.04 -1.34 20.16
CA GLU A 129 -14.27 -0.80 20.72
C GLU A 129 -15.05 0.11 19.77
N THR A 130 -14.43 1.18 19.25
CA THR A 130 -15.17 2.26 18.60
C THR A 130 -15.13 2.23 17.07
N GLY A 131 -14.10 1.62 16.48
CA GLY A 131 -13.84 1.68 15.05
C GLY A 131 -13.38 3.05 14.55
N GLU A 132 -13.10 3.99 15.45
CA GLU A 132 -12.61 5.33 15.12
C GLU A 132 -11.22 5.29 14.49
N SER A 133 -10.90 6.33 13.74
CA SER A 133 -9.58 6.50 13.13
C SER A 133 -8.83 7.65 13.80
N THR A 134 -7.54 7.46 14.03
CA THR A 134 -6.69 8.56 14.48
C THR A 134 -6.49 9.60 13.38
N TYR A 135 -6.27 10.87 13.77
CA TYR A 135 -5.86 11.91 12.81
C TYR A 135 -4.44 11.64 12.30
N PHE A 136 -3.50 11.48 13.23
CA PHE A 136 -2.12 11.11 12.95
C PHE A 136 -1.81 9.70 13.44
N LEU A 137 -0.95 8.97 12.73
CA LEU A 137 -0.33 7.77 13.25
C LEU A 137 1.04 8.13 13.82
N PRO A 138 1.21 8.14 15.17
CA PRO A 138 2.42 8.64 15.80
C PRO A 138 3.61 7.71 15.57
N LEU A 139 4.80 8.29 15.36
CA LEU A 139 6.06 7.57 15.22
C LEU A 139 7.10 7.92 16.29
N ALA A 140 6.80 8.83 17.22
CA ALA A 140 7.71 9.12 18.33
C ALA A 140 7.80 7.92 19.26
N PRO A 141 8.98 7.61 19.81
CA PRO A 141 9.13 6.56 20.82
C PRO A 141 8.21 6.80 22.02
N GLY A 142 7.46 5.77 22.41
CA GLY A 142 6.53 5.86 23.56
C GLY A 142 5.20 6.53 23.26
N SER A 143 4.99 7.07 22.07
CA SER A 143 3.68 7.61 21.66
C SER A 143 2.63 6.51 21.58
N ARG A 144 1.38 6.91 21.83
CA ARG A 144 0.19 6.06 21.67
C ARG A 144 -0.72 6.65 20.62
N LYS A 145 -1.57 5.84 20.03
CA LYS A 145 -2.67 6.31 19.20
C LYS A 145 -3.67 7.07 20.08
N GLU A 146 -4.08 8.23 19.61
CA GLU A 146 -5.11 9.04 20.25
C GLU A 146 -6.31 9.11 19.33
N TYR A 147 -7.45 8.67 19.81
CA TYR A 147 -8.72 8.76 19.10
C TYR A 147 -9.42 10.03 19.56
N GLU A 148 -9.71 10.90 18.60
CA GLU A 148 -10.31 12.21 18.89
C GLU A 148 -11.82 12.07 19.03
N TRP A 149 -12.38 12.74 20.02
CA TRP A 149 -13.82 12.76 20.24
C TRP A 149 -14.55 13.74 19.31
N GLU A 150 -13.82 14.64 18.67
CA GLU A 150 -14.36 15.63 17.75
C GLU A 150 -14.25 15.16 16.30
N ASN A 151 -15.31 15.36 15.52
CA ASN A 151 -15.32 15.01 14.11
C ASN A 151 -14.29 15.84 13.34
N SER A 152 -13.36 15.18 12.67
CA SER A 152 -12.38 15.78 11.78
C SER A 152 -12.49 15.22 10.36
N CYS A 153 -11.73 15.80 9.42
CA CYS A 153 -11.63 15.26 8.06
C CYS A 153 -11.14 13.80 8.05
N CYS A 154 -10.25 13.44 8.99
CA CYS A 154 -9.70 12.08 9.09
C CYS A 154 -10.73 11.04 9.54
N HIS A 155 -11.73 11.43 10.34
CA HIS A 155 -12.87 10.55 10.64
C HIS A 155 -13.69 10.26 9.39
N GLY A 156 -13.94 11.28 8.55
CA GLY A 156 -14.65 11.10 7.27
C GLY A 156 -13.90 10.16 6.32
N THR A 157 -12.61 10.36 6.11
CA THR A 157 -11.82 9.46 5.26
C THR A 157 -11.62 8.09 5.90
N GLY A 158 -11.59 8.00 7.24
CA GLY A 158 -11.58 6.75 7.98
C GLY A 158 -12.82 5.91 7.70
N MET A 159 -14.01 6.52 7.76
CA MET A 159 -15.27 5.87 7.38
C MET A 159 -15.23 5.38 5.92
N GLU A 160 -14.81 6.22 4.97
CA GLU A 160 -14.70 5.82 3.57
C GLU A 160 -13.71 4.67 3.37
N SER A 161 -12.63 4.63 4.14
CA SER A 161 -11.61 3.58 4.06
C SER A 161 -12.16 2.18 4.35
N GLN A 162 -13.19 2.06 5.22
CA GLN A 162 -13.85 0.80 5.52
C GLN A 162 -14.43 0.14 4.26
N PHE A 163 -14.93 0.95 3.33
CA PHE A 163 -15.51 0.46 2.07
C PHE A 163 -14.45 0.27 0.95
N LYS A 164 -13.20 0.68 1.18
CA LYS A 164 -12.14 0.64 0.16
C LYS A 164 -11.25 -0.60 0.20
N TYR A 165 -11.26 -1.35 1.31
CA TYR A 165 -10.35 -2.51 1.46
C TYR A 165 -10.53 -3.56 0.37
N GLY A 166 -11.77 -3.78 -0.10
CA GLY A 166 -12.08 -4.75 -1.15
C GLY A 166 -11.82 -4.27 -2.57
N GLU A 167 -11.81 -2.93 -2.81
CA GLU A 167 -11.84 -2.35 -4.16
C GLU A 167 -10.58 -2.63 -5.00
N THR A 168 -9.47 -3.02 -4.36
CA THR A 168 -8.15 -3.09 -5.00
C THR A 168 -7.57 -4.51 -4.98
N ILE A 169 -8.32 -5.47 -4.45
CA ILE A 169 -7.89 -6.88 -4.42
C ILE A 169 -7.82 -7.43 -5.84
N TYR A 170 -8.87 -7.21 -6.61
CA TYR A 170 -9.00 -7.73 -7.97
C TYR A 170 -9.26 -6.62 -8.98
N PHE A 171 -8.74 -6.80 -10.18
CA PHE A 171 -9.12 -6.00 -11.34
C PHE A 171 -9.24 -6.92 -12.56
N HIS A 172 -10.09 -6.54 -13.50
CA HIS A 172 -10.10 -7.17 -14.79
C HIS A 172 -10.06 -6.14 -15.92
N ASP A 173 -9.44 -6.49 -17.04
CA ASP A 173 -9.21 -5.57 -18.16
C ASP A 173 -10.35 -5.56 -19.19
N GLY A 174 -11.40 -6.35 -18.96
CA GLY A 174 -12.50 -6.52 -19.90
C GLY A 174 -12.16 -7.37 -21.14
N LYS A 175 -10.97 -8.01 -21.17
CA LYS A 175 -10.47 -8.80 -22.30
C LYS A 175 -9.98 -10.18 -21.86
N GLY A 176 -10.44 -10.67 -20.71
CA GLY A 176 -10.10 -11.99 -20.19
C GLY A 176 -8.93 -12.03 -19.22
N LYS A 177 -8.26 -10.91 -18.96
CA LYS A 177 -7.18 -10.86 -17.97
C LYS A 177 -7.68 -10.36 -16.64
N VAL A 178 -7.45 -11.15 -15.59
CA VAL A 178 -7.77 -10.83 -14.20
C VAL A 178 -6.49 -10.68 -13.39
N TYR A 179 -6.38 -9.58 -12.65
CA TYR A 179 -5.26 -9.30 -11.76
C TYR A 179 -5.63 -9.59 -10.32
N VAL A 180 -4.75 -10.28 -9.60
CA VAL A 180 -4.79 -10.45 -8.14
C VAL A 180 -3.70 -9.57 -7.53
N ASN A 181 -4.10 -8.46 -6.94
CA ASN A 181 -3.17 -7.45 -6.45
C ASN A 181 -2.88 -7.55 -4.95
N LEU A 182 -3.89 -7.92 -4.16
CA LEU A 182 -3.75 -8.04 -2.72
C LEU A 182 -4.15 -9.45 -2.31
N TYR A 183 -3.32 -10.07 -1.48
CA TYR A 183 -3.54 -11.43 -1.02
C TYR A 183 -4.25 -11.41 0.33
N LEU A 184 -5.52 -11.02 0.32
CA LEU A 184 -6.39 -10.95 1.48
C LEU A 184 -7.49 -12.00 1.35
N PRO A 185 -7.92 -12.67 2.44
CA PRO A 185 -9.08 -13.56 2.41
C PRO A 185 -10.27 -12.82 1.83
N SER A 186 -10.81 -13.31 0.73
CA SER A 186 -11.86 -12.59 -0.02
C SER A 186 -12.55 -13.50 -1.01
N VAL A 187 -13.74 -13.09 -1.42
CA VAL A 187 -14.51 -13.71 -2.50
C VAL A 187 -14.82 -12.66 -3.55
N LEU A 188 -14.45 -12.91 -4.79
CA LEU A 188 -14.95 -12.20 -5.96
C LEU A 188 -16.04 -13.07 -6.60
N ASP A 189 -17.24 -12.54 -6.68
CA ASP A 189 -18.33 -13.12 -7.45
C ASP A 189 -18.82 -12.07 -8.47
N ASP A 190 -18.29 -12.17 -9.69
CA ASP A 190 -18.67 -11.30 -10.80
C ASP A 190 -19.54 -12.10 -11.78
N SER A 191 -20.83 -12.15 -11.49
CA SER A 191 -21.82 -12.86 -12.30
C SER A 191 -21.94 -12.29 -13.71
N ARG A 192 -21.61 -11.00 -13.96
CA ARG A 192 -21.68 -10.37 -15.28
C ARG A 192 -20.62 -10.89 -16.22
N ASN A 193 -19.41 -11.09 -15.69
CA ASN A 193 -18.27 -11.58 -16.44
C ASN A 193 -18.05 -13.09 -16.25
N HIS A 194 -18.90 -13.75 -15.48
CA HIS A 194 -18.80 -15.17 -15.13
C HIS A 194 -17.44 -15.52 -14.51
N ILE A 195 -17.00 -14.71 -13.53
CA ILE A 195 -15.74 -14.89 -12.81
C ILE A 195 -16.04 -15.13 -11.34
N ASN A 196 -15.50 -16.21 -10.80
CA ASN A 196 -15.52 -16.49 -9.37
C ASN A 196 -14.11 -16.77 -8.87
N ILE A 197 -13.66 -16.02 -7.86
CA ILE A 197 -12.35 -16.23 -7.23
C ILE A 197 -12.53 -16.22 -5.72
N ILE A 198 -11.98 -17.23 -5.06
CA ILE A 198 -11.96 -17.35 -3.61
C ILE A 198 -10.52 -17.38 -3.15
N GLN A 199 -10.13 -16.39 -2.34
CA GLN A 199 -8.82 -16.37 -1.69
C GLN A 199 -8.96 -16.82 -0.23
N LYS A 200 -8.10 -17.73 0.18
CA LYS A 200 -7.90 -18.13 1.57
C LYS A 200 -6.43 -17.99 1.90
N ALA A 201 -6.15 -17.63 3.12
CA ALA A 201 -4.80 -17.63 3.63
C ALA A 201 -4.67 -18.68 4.72
N ASP A 202 -3.49 -19.25 4.86
CA ASP A 202 -3.21 -20.19 5.91
C ASP A 202 -2.83 -19.44 7.19
N GLU A 203 -3.57 -19.66 8.27
CA GLU A 203 -3.32 -19.00 9.56
C GLU A 203 -2.00 -19.44 10.18
N ASN A 204 -1.59 -20.67 9.91
CA ASN A 204 -0.39 -21.27 10.49
C ASN A 204 0.86 -21.09 9.63
N GLU A 205 0.67 -20.76 8.34
CA GLU A 205 1.76 -20.58 7.37
C GLU A 205 1.69 -19.19 6.71
N PRO A 206 2.21 -18.16 7.36
CA PRO A 206 2.27 -16.82 6.79
C PRO A 206 2.98 -16.84 5.43
N GLY A 207 2.34 -16.26 4.40
CA GLY A 207 2.87 -16.27 3.03
C GLY A 207 2.33 -17.37 2.15
N ARG A 208 1.62 -18.35 2.69
CA ARG A 208 0.90 -19.36 1.93
C ARG A 208 -0.52 -18.91 1.65
N ILE A 209 -0.87 -18.86 0.39
CA ILE A 209 -2.16 -18.40 -0.11
C ILE A 209 -2.76 -19.49 -0.97
N ARG A 210 -4.03 -19.76 -0.76
CA ARG A 210 -4.81 -20.63 -1.63
C ARG A 210 -5.82 -19.80 -2.39
N ILE A 211 -5.87 -19.99 -3.70
CA ILE A 211 -6.80 -19.32 -4.59
C ILE A 211 -7.54 -20.39 -5.36
N PHE A 212 -8.86 -20.38 -5.28
CA PHE A 212 -9.70 -21.08 -6.25
C PHE A 212 -10.20 -20.06 -7.25
N ALA A 213 -9.98 -20.31 -8.55
CA ALA A 213 -10.43 -19.43 -9.62
C ALA A 213 -11.24 -20.22 -10.65
N LYS A 214 -12.41 -19.69 -11.03
CA LYS A 214 -13.30 -20.30 -12.01
C LYS A 214 -13.94 -19.24 -12.90
N GLY A 215 -14.13 -19.58 -14.18
CA GLY A 215 -14.91 -18.80 -15.11
C GLY A 215 -14.14 -18.29 -16.33
N ASN A 216 -14.60 -17.16 -16.88
CA ASN A 216 -14.06 -16.57 -18.11
C ASN A 216 -12.74 -15.82 -17.83
N ILE A 217 -11.69 -16.55 -17.56
CA ILE A 217 -10.35 -16.05 -17.29
C ILE A 217 -9.39 -16.66 -18.29
N ASP A 218 -8.82 -15.84 -19.18
CA ASP A 218 -7.78 -16.28 -20.11
C ASP A 218 -6.40 -16.19 -19.45
N ILE A 219 -6.18 -15.14 -18.64
CA ILE A 219 -4.93 -14.90 -17.93
C ILE A 219 -5.24 -14.51 -16.49
N LEU A 220 -4.74 -15.27 -15.52
CA LEU A 220 -4.71 -14.85 -14.13
C LEU A 220 -3.34 -14.26 -13.80
N ALA A 221 -3.30 -12.94 -13.60
CA ALA A 221 -2.07 -12.21 -13.32
C ALA A 221 -1.88 -12.04 -11.82
N LEU A 222 -0.97 -12.79 -11.23
CA LEU A 222 -0.64 -12.74 -9.81
C LEU A 222 0.46 -11.71 -9.57
N ARG A 223 0.22 -10.73 -8.70
CA ARG A 223 1.28 -9.79 -8.31
C ARG A 223 2.37 -10.51 -7.52
N LYS A 224 3.63 -10.39 -7.94
CA LYS A 224 4.75 -10.74 -7.07
C LYS A 224 4.97 -9.57 -6.10
N PRO A 225 4.74 -9.74 -4.78
CA PRO A 225 4.92 -8.65 -3.83
C PRO A 225 6.37 -8.20 -3.75
N GLY A 226 6.61 -6.88 -3.65
CA GLY A 226 7.96 -6.31 -3.55
C GLY A 226 8.70 -6.70 -2.26
N TRP A 227 7.98 -7.16 -1.24
CA TRP A 227 8.56 -7.72 -0.02
C TRP A 227 9.01 -9.18 -0.15
N CYS A 228 8.58 -9.90 -1.21
CA CYS A 228 9.03 -11.25 -1.51
C CYS A 228 10.42 -11.19 -2.15
N GLU A 229 11.45 -11.32 -1.33
CA GLU A 229 12.84 -11.41 -1.76
C GLU A 229 13.24 -12.88 -1.92
N GLY A 230 13.51 -13.29 -3.13
CA GLY A 230 13.91 -14.67 -3.45
C GLY A 230 12.89 -15.41 -4.30
N GLY A 231 13.00 -16.74 -4.28
CA GLY A 231 12.10 -17.62 -5.03
C GLY A 231 10.72 -17.67 -4.37
N TYR A 232 9.71 -17.86 -5.17
CA TYR A 232 8.36 -18.20 -4.76
C TYR A 232 7.98 -19.54 -5.38
N ARG A 233 6.97 -20.19 -4.83
CA ARG A 233 6.45 -21.45 -5.35
C ARG A 233 4.98 -21.28 -5.72
N ILE A 234 4.60 -21.85 -6.85
CA ILE A 234 3.21 -21.92 -7.29
C ILE A 234 2.89 -23.38 -7.58
N LEU A 235 1.81 -23.88 -6.99
CA LEU A 235 1.22 -25.16 -7.37
C LEU A 235 -0.11 -24.88 -8.07
N VAL A 236 -0.37 -25.60 -9.13
CA VAL A 236 -1.61 -25.59 -9.89
C VAL A 236 -2.22 -26.99 -9.77
N ASN A 237 -3.37 -27.13 -9.13
CA ASN A 237 -4.02 -28.42 -8.84
C ASN A 237 -3.05 -29.43 -8.19
N GLY A 238 -2.17 -28.95 -7.31
CA GLY A 238 -1.17 -29.74 -6.61
C GLY A 238 0.15 -29.98 -7.33
N GLU A 239 0.25 -29.65 -8.62
CA GLU A 239 1.47 -29.80 -9.42
C GLU A 239 2.28 -28.50 -9.45
N SER A 240 3.61 -28.63 -9.42
CA SER A 240 4.50 -27.47 -9.48
C SER A 240 4.40 -26.75 -10.82
N HIS A 241 4.19 -25.44 -10.78
CA HIS A 241 4.11 -24.60 -11.96
C HIS A 241 5.26 -23.59 -11.99
N GLU A 242 6.02 -23.59 -13.08
CA GLU A 242 7.08 -22.59 -13.28
C GLU A 242 6.47 -21.31 -13.88
N GLY A 243 6.36 -20.29 -13.06
CA GLY A 243 5.96 -18.95 -13.49
C GLY A 243 7.03 -17.92 -13.14
N ARG A 244 7.32 -17.00 -14.05
CA ARG A 244 8.23 -15.88 -13.78
C ARG A 244 7.47 -14.57 -13.82
N ALA A 245 7.78 -13.67 -12.89
CA ALA A 245 7.24 -12.33 -12.93
C ALA A 245 7.81 -11.59 -14.14
N ASN A 246 6.94 -10.91 -14.87
CA ASN A 246 7.32 -10.03 -15.97
C ASN A 246 7.93 -8.71 -15.46
N ASP A 247 8.34 -7.82 -16.36
CA ASP A 247 8.95 -6.52 -16.03
C ASP A 247 8.03 -5.59 -15.25
N ARG A 248 6.72 -5.87 -15.22
CA ARG A 248 5.72 -5.15 -14.43
C ARG A 248 5.43 -5.80 -13.09
N GLY A 249 6.15 -6.87 -12.73
CA GLY A 249 6.04 -7.57 -11.46
C GLY A 249 4.84 -8.50 -11.35
N TYR A 250 4.27 -8.98 -12.47
CA TYR A 250 3.16 -9.93 -12.50
C TYR A 250 3.57 -11.29 -13.07
N ILE A 251 3.11 -12.34 -12.41
CA ILE A 251 3.21 -13.72 -12.88
C ILE A 251 1.91 -14.03 -13.62
N ASN A 252 1.99 -14.23 -14.93
CA ASN A 252 0.82 -14.54 -15.74
C ASN A 252 0.64 -16.05 -15.80
N LEU A 253 -0.53 -16.52 -15.40
CA LEU A 253 -0.96 -17.91 -15.54
C LEU A 253 -1.97 -17.99 -16.67
N GLU A 254 -1.58 -18.64 -17.78
CA GLU A 254 -2.40 -18.90 -18.97
C GLU A 254 -2.90 -20.35 -18.85
N LEU A 255 -4.02 -20.55 -18.16
CA LEU A 255 -4.59 -21.84 -17.82
C LEU A 255 -6.07 -21.86 -18.17
N SER A 256 -6.67 -23.05 -18.19
CA SER A 256 -8.13 -23.17 -18.28
C SER A 256 -8.74 -23.03 -16.88
N PHE A 257 -9.64 -22.07 -16.72
CA PHE A 257 -10.39 -21.83 -15.48
C PHE A 257 -11.87 -22.24 -15.58
N SER A 258 -12.30 -22.83 -16.67
CA SER A 258 -13.71 -23.15 -16.92
C SER A 258 -14.31 -24.11 -15.89
N GLU A 259 -13.58 -25.14 -15.50
CA GLU A 259 -14.02 -26.13 -14.49
C GLU A 259 -13.60 -25.76 -13.06
N GLY A 260 -12.77 -24.74 -12.91
CA GLY A 260 -12.17 -24.32 -11.67
C GLY A 260 -10.74 -24.86 -11.50
N THR A 261 -9.86 -23.99 -10.99
CA THR A 261 -8.44 -24.27 -10.81
C THR A 261 -8.04 -23.87 -9.39
N GLU A 262 -7.40 -24.78 -8.70
CA GLU A 262 -6.82 -24.52 -7.37
C GLU A 262 -5.36 -24.09 -7.54
N LEU A 263 -5.02 -22.97 -6.90
CA LEU A 263 -3.67 -22.46 -6.84
C LEU A 263 -3.21 -22.41 -5.39
N GLU A 264 -2.00 -22.85 -5.15
CA GLU A 264 -1.32 -22.65 -3.87
C GLU A 264 -0.04 -21.86 -4.15
N ILE A 265 0.12 -20.74 -3.45
CA ILE A 265 1.22 -19.81 -3.68
C ILE A 265 1.96 -19.63 -2.36
N GLU A 266 3.29 -19.74 -2.40
CA GLU A 266 4.16 -19.44 -1.28
C GLU A 266 5.06 -18.26 -1.64
N PHE A 267 4.93 -17.18 -0.88
CA PHE A 267 5.83 -16.03 -0.91
C PHE A 267 6.62 -15.98 0.39
N PRO A 268 7.92 -16.32 0.38
CA PRO A 268 8.72 -16.32 1.59
C PRO A 268 8.90 -14.91 2.15
N PHE A 269 8.71 -14.79 3.46
CA PHE A 269 8.93 -13.55 4.19
C PHE A 269 10.36 -13.41 4.66
N ARG A 270 10.86 -12.17 4.62
CA ARG A 270 12.10 -11.80 5.31
C ARG A 270 11.94 -10.44 5.98
N LEU A 271 12.46 -10.31 7.17
CA LEU A 271 12.56 -9.03 7.84
C LEU A 271 13.58 -8.15 7.11
N ARG A 272 13.19 -6.92 6.82
CA ARG A 272 14.06 -5.92 6.21
C ARG A 272 14.25 -4.74 7.16
N TYR A 273 15.44 -4.19 7.15
CA TYR A 273 15.73 -2.93 7.81
C TYR A 273 15.70 -1.80 6.79
N LEU A 274 14.83 -0.83 6.99
CA LEU A 274 14.84 0.40 6.22
C LEU A 274 15.70 1.43 6.96
N LYS A 275 16.69 1.97 6.26
CA LYS A 275 17.50 3.08 6.79
C LYS A 275 16.77 4.38 6.49
N THR A 276 16.79 5.32 7.45
CA THR A 276 16.37 6.69 7.17
C THR A 276 17.52 7.44 6.49
N PRO A 277 17.28 8.13 5.37
CA PRO A 277 18.37 8.77 4.62
C PRO A 277 19.11 9.85 5.41
N ASP A 278 18.38 10.64 6.21
CA ASP A 278 18.88 11.74 7.04
C ASP A 278 19.52 11.28 8.35
N MET A 279 19.14 10.12 8.85
CA MET A 279 19.68 9.53 10.09
C MET A 279 20.03 8.06 9.88
N PRO A 280 21.16 7.73 9.24
CA PRO A 280 21.53 6.35 8.88
C PRO A 280 21.66 5.38 10.05
N ARG A 281 21.79 5.89 11.28
CA ARG A 281 21.81 5.09 12.52
C ARG A 281 20.41 4.63 12.95
N LEU A 282 19.35 5.32 12.53
CA LEU A 282 17.98 4.90 12.76
C LEU A 282 17.59 3.87 11.70
N ARG A 283 17.03 2.77 12.17
CA ARG A 283 16.53 1.70 11.31
C ARG A 283 15.07 1.45 11.66
N ALA A 284 14.21 1.50 10.67
CA ALA A 284 12.83 1.05 10.80
C ALA A 284 12.74 -0.40 10.31
N VAL A 285 12.03 -1.22 11.04
CA VAL A 285 11.64 -2.56 10.58
C VAL A 285 10.20 -2.47 10.12
N PRO A 286 9.91 -2.44 8.83
CA PRO A 286 8.56 -2.63 8.37
C PRO A 286 8.19 -4.09 8.65
N LEU A 287 7.36 -4.31 9.64
CA LEU A 287 6.74 -5.59 9.87
C LEU A 287 5.59 -5.70 8.88
N HIS A 288 5.78 -6.44 7.80
CA HIS A 288 4.65 -6.99 7.06
C HIS A 288 4.05 -8.11 7.92
N LEU A 289 3.36 -7.71 8.99
CA LEU A 289 2.57 -8.65 9.75
C LEU A 289 1.33 -8.96 8.93
N ARG A 290 1.42 -9.98 8.12
CA ARG A 290 0.27 -10.71 7.66
C ARG A 290 -0.24 -11.54 8.84
N ARG A 291 -1.06 -10.98 9.71
CA ARG A 291 -1.98 -11.82 10.45
C ARG A 291 -3.22 -11.97 9.60
N ILE A 292 -3.27 -13.06 8.92
CA ILE A 292 -4.48 -13.59 8.36
C ILE A 292 -5.09 -14.41 9.47
N ALA A 293 -5.79 -13.76 10.38
CA ALA A 293 -6.63 -14.44 11.33
C ALA A 293 -8.04 -14.51 10.78
N GLY A 294 -8.70 -15.59 11.06
CA GLY A 294 -10.15 -15.68 10.90
C GLY A 294 -10.83 -14.48 11.58
N ALA A 295 -11.97 -14.10 11.09
CA ALA A 295 -12.72 -12.86 11.16
C ALA A 295 -12.91 -12.15 12.52
N SER A 296 -12.08 -12.32 13.52
CA SER A 296 -12.31 -11.69 14.83
C SER A 296 -11.13 -11.03 15.54
N GLN A 297 -9.90 -11.09 15.01
CA GLN A 297 -8.79 -10.38 15.65
C GLN A 297 -7.75 -9.88 14.63
N TYR A 298 -7.88 -8.65 14.18
CA TYR A 298 -6.79 -7.94 13.57
C TYR A 298 -5.82 -7.48 14.65
N MET A 299 -4.60 -8.01 14.65
CA MET A 299 -3.56 -7.35 15.44
C MET A 299 -3.23 -6.01 14.79
N PRO A 300 -3.15 -4.92 15.57
CA PRO A 300 -2.57 -3.70 15.06
C PRO A 300 -1.18 -4.02 14.51
N CYS A 301 -0.89 -3.60 13.28
CA CYS A 301 0.47 -3.62 12.78
C CYS A 301 1.33 -2.96 13.83
N ALA A 302 2.36 -3.66 14.29
CA ALA A 302 3.25 -3.07 15.26
C ALA A 302 3.76 -1.74 14.71
N VAL A 303 3.65 -0.69 15.51
CA VAL A 303 4.34 0.57 15.27
C VAL A 303 5.77 0.21 14.89
N PRO A 304 6.38 0.79 13.84
CA PRO A 304 7.74 0.47 13.47
C PRO A 304 8.61 0.59 14.71
N MET A 305 9.14 -0.54 15.17
CA MET A 305 10.04 -0.52 16.29
C MET A 305 11.33 0.13 15.83
N LEU A 306 11.60 1.32 16.34
CA LEU A 306 12.88 1.98 16.17
C LEU A 306 13.90 1.22 17.02
N PHE A 307 14.78 0.45 16.39
CA PHE A 307 15.88 -0.16 17.10
C PHE A 307 17.06 0.80 17.14
N HIS A 308 17.48 1.15 18.34
CA HIS A 308 18.77 1.78 18.59
C HIS A 308 19.87 0.73 18.27
N ASN A 309 20.92 1.16 17.59
CA ASN A 309 22.06 0.27 17.33
C ASN A 309 22.69 -0.15 18.68
N PRO A 310 22.78 -1.46 19.01
CA PRO A 310 23.30 -1.89 20.31
C PRO A 310 24.77 -1.53 20.57
N GLU A 311 25.51 -1.03 19.59
CA GLU A 311 26.90 -0.61 19.73
C GLU A 311 27.10 0.76 20.41
N HIS A 312 26.02 1.51 20.67
CA HIS A 312 26.09 2.75 21.46
C HIS A 312 24.91 2.83 22.44
N PRO A 313 25.16 2.69 23.75
CA PRO A 313 24.14 2.91 24.76
C PRO A 313 23.62 4.34 24.66
N ALA A 314 22.30 4.52 24.91
CA ALA A 314 21.69 5.83 24.95
C ALA A 314 22.46 6.74 25.94
N PRO A 315 22.65 8.04 25.61
CA PRO A 315 23.21 8.96 26.58
C PRO A 315 22.31 8.98 27.82
N GLY A 316 22.91 8.63 28.96
CA GLY A 316 22.23 8.50 30.22
C GLY A 316 21.47 9.80 30.54
N GLY A 317 20.16 9.66 30.75
CA GLY A 317 19.33 10.72 31.29
C GLY A 317 19.78 11.04 32.73
N ARG A 318 20.06 12.29 32.95
CA ARG A 318 19.95 12.91 34.27
C ARG A 318 18.69 13.75 34.33
#